data_7bd4b9f9a7ed2ab9ba36fce9f3c52839
#
_entry.id   7bd4b9f9a7ed2ab9ba36fce9f3c52839
#
_cell.length_a   1.000
_cell.length_b   1.000
_cell.length_c   1.000
_cell.angle_alpha   90.00
_cell.angle_beta   90.00
_cell.angle_gamma   90.00
#
_symmetry.space_group_name_H-M   'P 1'
#
loop_
_entity.id
_entity.type
_entity.pdbx_description
1 polymer ?
#
loop_
_entity_poly.entity_id
_entity_poly.type
_entity_poly.pdbx_seq_one_letter_code
_entity_poly.pdbx_strand_id
1 'polypeptide(L)'
;MRFIQHKAEARWFYRVVSLGYDRWINPLFWTAPMRDAALALARLDDPGLEVVDVGAGTGFATEAIVRTVAPARVTMLDQSPHQLARARRKRALAGVAKVIGDAEALPFATDSCDRYVSTGSIEYWPDPQRAIAEAYRVLRPGGVALLAGPLRRTHPLARALSDAWMLFPAEDEYVAWFERAGFASIERVYVAPDWWDPRWDRYAVAIAAVKPRAGDPPALPAPARVEEDPAPALAVRLARFAAGSLAGATFIPVALWFTLMRKLRR
;
A
#
# COMPACT_ATOMS: atom_id res chain seq x y z
N MET A 1 -3.41 -1.71 20.40
CA MET A 1 -2.46 -0.58 20.32
C MET A 1 -1.46 -0.94 19.23
N ARG A 2 -1.43 -0.20 18.12
CA ARG A 2 -0.53 -0.45 16.98
C ARG A 2 0.85 0.14 17.30
N PHE A 3 1.93 -0.55 16.92
CA PHE A 3 3.29 -0.04 17.15
C PHE A 3 3.76 0.92 16.06
N ILE A 4 3.22 0.80 14.84
CA ILE A 4 3.47 1.74 13.74
C ILE A 4 2.17 2.50 13.51
N GLN A 5 2.02 3.66 14.16
CA GLN A 5 0.81 4.50 14.09
C GLN A 5 1.08 5.89 13.48
N HIS A 6 2.33 6.34 13.53
CA HIS A 6 2.71 7.69 13.11
C HIS A 6 3.60 7.63 11.87
N LYS A 7 3.46 8.61 10.97
CA LYS A 7 4.28 8.76 9.75
C LYS A 7 5.78 8.78 10.03
N ALA A 8 6.18 9.32 11.19
CA ALA A 8 7.58 9.33 11.64
C ALA A 8 8.09 7.93 11.98
N GLU A 9 7.26 7.06 12.56
CA GLU A 9 7.60 5.67 12.90
C GLU A 9 7.73 4.82 11.63
N ALA A 10 6.82 4.99 10.67
CA ALA A 10 6.90 4.35 9.36
C ALA A 10 8.16 4.74 8.60
N ARG A 11 8.53 6.04 8.58
CA ARG A 11 9.78 6.54 7.97
C ARG A 11 11.02 5.92 8.60
N TRP A 12 11.04 5.75 9.92
CA TRP A 12 12.16 5.16 10.65
C TRP A 12 12.26 3.64 10.38
N PHE A 13 11.13 2.95 10.37
CA PHE A 13 11.04 1.53 10.04
C PHE A 13 11.66 1.25 8.67
N TYR A 14 11.25 1.99 7.64
CA TYR A 14 11.80 1.83 6.30
C TYR A 14 13.28 2.23 6.17
N ARG A 15 13.77 3.17 6.97
CA ARG A 15 15.18 3.55 6.96
C ARG A 15 16.09 2.40 7.41
N VAL A 16 15.67 1.63 8.41
CA VAL A 16 16.47 0.55 9.02
C VAL A 16 16.23 -0.79 8.31
N VAL A 17 14.97 -1.13 8.08
CA VAL A 17 14.56 -2.45 7.54
C VAL A 17 14.75 -2.54 6.04
N SER A 18 14.65 -1.42 5.32
CA SER A 18 14.73 -1.40 3.84
C SER A 18 16.06 -1.91 3.27
N LEU A 19 17.13 -2.01 4.08
CA LEU A 19 18.44 -2.48 3.58
C LEU A 19 18.45 -3.96 3.14
N GLY A 20 17.61 -4.79 3.77
CA GLY A 20 17.45 -6.20 3.41
C GLY A 20 16.01 -6.60 3.06
N TYR A 21 15.03 -5.76 3.42
CA TYR A 21 13.62 -6.07 3.32
C TYR A 21 13.18 -6.34 1.87
N ASP A 22 13.51 -5.46 0.94
CA ASP A 22 13.12 -5.57 -0.47
C ASP A 22 13.71 -6.80 -1.16
N ARG A 23 14.88 -7.26 -0.70
CA ARG A 23 15.60 -8.38 -1.34
C ARG A 23 15.24 -9.73 -0.76
N TRP A 24 14.97 -9.80 0.55
CA TRP A 24 14.86 -11.07 1.27
C TRP A 24 13.49 -11.32 1.88
N ILE A 25 12.84 -10.26 2.38
CA ILE A 25 11.60 -10.38 3.16
C ILE A 25 10.38 -10.07 2.30
N ASN A 26 10.39 -8.94 1.59
CA ASN A 26 9.26 -8.53 0.77
C ASN A 26 8.83 -9.59 -0.26
N PRO A 27 9.74 -10.27 -1.00
CA PRO A 27 9.37 -11.32 -1.93
C PRO A 27 8.66 -12.53 -1.31
N LEU A 28 8.75 -12.71 0.00
CA LEU A 28 8.00 -13.76 0.71
C LEU A 28 6.54 -13.38 0.93
N PHE A 29 6.25 -12.09 1.13
CA PHE A 29 4.94 -11.60 1.56
C PHE A 29 4.17 -10.89 0.46
N TRP A 30 4.88 -10.25 -0.49
CA TRP A 30 4.30 -9.49 -1.61
C TRP A 30 4.98 -9.90 -2.91
N THR A 31 4.41 -10.89 -3.59
CA THR A 31 5.05 -11.53 -4.76
C THR A 31 4.67 -10.85 -6.07
N ALA A 32 5.47 -11.09 -7.13
CA ALA A 32 5.16 -10.56 -8.46
C ALA A 32 3.80 -11.04 -9.00
N PRO A 33 3.39 -12.32 -8.85
CA PRO A 33 2.05 -12.75 -9.23
C PRO A 33 0.92 -12.02 -8.49
N MET A 34 1.09 -11.74 -7.19
CA MET A 34 0.12 -10.96 -6.41
C MET A 34 -0.02 -9.53 -6.95
N ARG A 35 1.13 -8.88 -7.19
CA ARG A 35 1.18 -7.54 -7.80
C ARG A 35 0.50 -7.53 -9.16
N ASP A 36 0.85 -8.46 -10.04
CA ASP A 36 0.34 -8.49 -11.41
C ASP A 36 -1.18 -8.76 -11.43
N ALA A 37 -1.68 -9.66 -10.55
CA ALA A 37 -3.11 -9.88 -10.36
C ALA A 37 -3.85 -8.63 -9.82
N ALA A 38 -3.24 -7.88 -8.89
CA ALA A 38 -3.81 -6.63 -8.40
C ALA A 38 -3.84 -5.56 -9.51
N LEU A 39 -2.72 -5.37 -10.23
CA LEU A 39 -2.60 -4.38 -11.30
C LEU A 39 -3.55 -4.63 -12.48
N ALA A 40 -3.98 -5.87 -12.70
CA ALA A 40 -4.98 -6.18 -13.72
C ALA A 40 -6.29 -5.40 -13.54
N LEU A 41 -6.68 -5.11 -12.30
CA LEU A 41 -7.86 -4.28 -12.01
C LEU A 41 -7.66 -2.80 -12.36
N ALA A 42 -6.43 -2.31 -12.46
CA ALA A 42 -6.15 -0.91 -12.75
C ALA A 42 -6.32 -0.55 -14.23
N ARG A 43 -6.55 -1.53 -15.13
CA ARG A 43 -6.79 -1.31 -16.56
C ARG A 43 -5.69 -0.44 -17.19
N LEU A 44 -4.45 -0.89 -17.11
CA LEU A 44 -3.24 -0.19 -17.56
C LEU A 44 -2.87 -0.55 -19.02
N ASP A 45 -3.84 -0.51 -19.92
CA ASP A 45 -3.76 -1.00 -21.29
C ASP A 45 -3.51 0.11 -22.34
N ASP A 46 -3.42 1.36 -21.91
CA ASP A 46 -3.11 2.50 -22.75
C ASP A 46 -1.77 3.15 -22.30
N PRO A 47 -0.76 3.28 -23.19
CA PRO A 47 0.52 3.91 -22.86
C PRO A 47 0.42 5.41 -22.56
N GLY A 48 -0.67 6.07 -22.94
CA GLY A 48 -0.93 7.49 -22.73
C GLY A 48 -1.54 7.84 -21.38
N LEU A 49 -1.87 6.88 -20.53
CA LEU A 49 -2.47 7.11 -19.21
C LEU A 49 -1.53 7.89 -18.27
N GLU A 50 -2.06 8.92 -17.63
CA GLU A 50 -1.40 9.59 -16.50
C GLU A 50 -1.60 8.76 -15.23
N VAL A 51 -0.53 8.17 -14.71
CA VAL A 51 -0.57 7.24 -13.57
C VAL A 51 0.20 7.79 -12.39
N VAL A 52 -0.41 7.73 -11.20
CA VAL A 52 0.28 8.02 -9.93
C VAL A 52 0.35 6.72 -9.10
N ASP A 53 1.57 6.29 -8.78
CA ASP A 53 1.84 5.17 -7.86
C ASP A 53 2.19 5.75 -6.48
N VAL A 54 1.29 5.57 -5.51
CA VAL A 54 1.36 6.19 -4.17
C VAL A 54 1.81 5.18 -3.12
N GLY A 55 2.81 5.58 -2.32
CA GLY A 55 3.54 4.66 -1.48
C GLY A 55 4.41 3.71 -2.31
N ALA A 56 4.94 4.23 -3.42
CA ALA A 56 5.62 3.44 -4.45
C ALA A 56 6.92 2.76 -3.97
N GLY A 57 7.48 3.21 -2.85
CA GLY A 57 8.69 2.66 -2.28
C GLY A 57 9.86 2.64 -3.26
N THR A 58 10.45 1.48 -3.45
CA THR A 58 11.53 1.27 -4.45
C THR A 58 11.01 1.04 -5.87
N GLY A 59 9.70 1.11 -6.11
CA GLY A 59 9.08 1.01 -7.42
C GLY A 59 8.69 -0.39 -7.85
N PHE A 60 8.36 -1.28 -6.92
CA PHE A 60 8.00 -2.67 -7.25
C PHE A 60 6.73 -2.74 -8.13
N ALA A 61 5.69 -1.95 -7.83
CA ALA A 61 4.51 -1.84 -8.68
C ALA A 61 4.82 -1.01 -9.94
N THR A 62 5.54 0.10 -9.79
CA THR A 62 5.91 0.97 -10.91
C THR A 62 6.65 0.23 -12.02
N GLU A 63 7.56 -0.70 -11.70
CA GLU A 63 8.26 -1.53 -12.69
C GLU A 63 7.31 -2.38 -13.55
N ALA A 64 6.17 -2.77 -13.00
CA ALA A 64 5.15 -3.46 -13.79
C ALA A 64 4.29 -2.47 -14.61
N ILE A 65 3.93 -1.33 -14.04
CA ILE A 65 3.15 -0.28 -14.70
C ILE A 65 3.85 0.21 -15.98
N VAL A 66 5.16 0.46 -15.92
CA VAL A 66 5.93 0.96 -17.08
C VAL A 66 6.17 -0.07 -18.17
N ARG A 67 5.66 -1.29 -18.04
CA ARG A 67 5.65 -2.27 -19.14
C ARG A 67 4.60 -1.94 -20.20
N THR A 68 3.55 -1.22 -19.81
CA THR A 68 2.41 -0.86 -20.66
C THR A 68 2.21 0.64 -20.77
N VAL A 69 2.46 1.39 -19.69
CA VAL A 69 2.33 2.85 -19.65
C VAL A 69 3.68 3.51 -19.91
N ALA A 70 3.70 4.59 -20.70
CA ALA A 70 4.94 5.32 -20.99
C ALA A 70 5.57 5.88 -19.71
N PRO A 71 6.86 5.65 -19.43
CA PRO A 71 7.50 6.08 -18.17
C PRO A 71 7.35 7.56 -17.86
N ALA A 72 7.32 8.43 -18.88
CA ALA A 72 7.13 9.87 -18.72
C ALA A 72 5.72 10.25 -18.22
N ARG A 73 4.76 9.32 -18.28
CA ARG A 73 3.38 9.49 -17.81
C ARG A 73 3.16 8.91 -16.41
N VAL A 74 4.19 8.31 -15.81
CA VAL A 74 4.09 7.69 -14.50
C VAL A 74 4.82 8.54 -13.47
N THR A 75 4.13 8.83 -12.37
CA THR A 75 4.69 9.51 -11.20
C THR A 75 4.68 8.57 -10.00
N MET A 76 5.85 8.33 -9.42
CA MET A 76 6.00 7.67 -8.12
C MET A 76 5.91 8.71 -7.01
N LEU A 77 5.09 8.48 -6.01
CA LEU A 77 5.04 9.27 -4.79
C LEU A 77 5.34 8.38 -3.58
N ASP A 78 6.26 8.81 -2.74
CA ASP A 78 6.57 8.14 -1.47
C ASP A 78 7.04 9.17 -0.43
N GLN A 79 6.72 8.95 0.84
CA GLN A 79 7.20 9.82 1.92
C GLN A 79 8.69 9.62 2.26
N SER A 80 9.31 8.54 1.79
CA SER A 80 10.69 8.16 2.09
C SER A 80 11.65 8.57 0.97
N PRO A 81 12.50 9.60 1.17
CA PRO A 81 13.51 9.98 0.19
C PRO A 81 14.51 8.84 -0.09
N HIS A 82 14.74 7.95 0.89
CA HIS A 82 15.64 6.80 0.75
C HIS A 82 15.09 5.75 -0.20
N GLN A 83 13.78 5.49 -0.17
CA GLN A 83 13.12 4.58 -1.09
C GLN A 83 13.18 5.12 -2.52
N LEU A 84 12.82 6.37 -2.71
CA LEU A 84 12.90 7.03 -4.02
C LEU A 84 14.34 7.12 -4.54
N ALA A 85 15.34 7.30 -3.67
CA ALA A 85 16.75 7.27 -4.08
C ALA A 85 17.17 5.90 -4.62
N ARG A 86 16.62 4.79 -4.08
CA ARG A 86 16.81 3.44 -4.62
C ARG A 86 16.10 3.27 -5.95
N ALA A 87 14.86 3.73 -6.06
CA ALA A 87 14.11 3.70 -7.31
C ALA A 87 14.84 4.46 -8.44
N ARG A 88 15.51 5.59 -8.15
CA ARG A 88 16.31 6.35 -9.12
C ARG A 88 17.46 5.54 -9.72
N ARG A 89 17.97 4.50 -9.03
CA ARG A 89 19.06 3.65 -9.53
C ARG A 89 18.57 2.54 -10.46
N LYS A 90 17.28 2.30 -10.53
CA LYS A 90 16.69 1.26 -11.36
C LYS A 90 16.52 1.74 -12.80
N ARG A 91 17.19 1.07 -13.75
CA ARG A 91 17.12 1.40 -15.18
C ARG A 91 15.69 1.33 -15.72
N ALA A 92 14.89 0.36 -15.25
CA ALA A 92 13.49 0.21 -15.64
C ALA A 92 12.62 1.43 -15.29
N LEU A 93 13.04 2.24 -14.31
CA LEU A 93 12.33 3.43 -13.85
C LEU A 93 12.95 4.74 -14.37
N ALA A 94 13.81 4.65 -15.41
CA ALA A 94 14.29 5.83 -16.11
C ALA A 94 13.10 6.56 -16.77
N GLY A 95 13.04 7.89 -16.65
CA GLY A 95 11.92 8.69 -17.18
C GLY A 95 10.70 8.79 -16.27
N VAL A 96 10.55 7.93 -15.26
CA VAL A 96 9.47 8.05 -14.26
C VAL A 96 9.73 9.22 -13.33
N ALA A 97 8.74 10.09 -13.07
CA ALA A 97 8.85 11.15 -12.07
C ALA A 97 8.86 10.56 -10.65
N LYS A 98 9.61 11.19 -9.72
CA LYS A 98 9.71 10.75 -8.32
C LYS A 98 9.49 11.92 -7.40
N VAL A 99 8.39 11.91 -6.67
CA VAL A 99 7.91 12.99 -5.82
C VAL A 99 7.91 12.53 -4.36
N ILE A 100 8.48 13.34 -3.49
CA ILE A 100 8.32 13.13 -2.03
C ILE A 100 6.96 13.70 -1.64
N GLY A 101 6.11 12.89 -1.04
CA GLY A 101 4.77 13.33 -0.68
C GLY A 101 4.06 12.37 0.27
N ASP A 102 2.87 12.79 0.65
CA ASP A 102 1.99 12.12 1.59
C ASP A 102 0.73 11.63 0.88
N ALA A 103 0.34 10.37 1.09
CA ALA A 103 -0.88 9.80 0.54
C ALA A 103 -2.15 10.55 1.00
N GLU A 104 -2.11 11.11 2.21
CA GLU A 104 -3.22 11.84 2.83
C GLU A 104 -3.27 13.34 2.45
N ALA A 105 -2.29 13.82 1.63
CA ALA A 105 -2.21 15.18 1.11
C ALA A 105 -1.40 15.18 -0.18
N LEU A 106 -2.01 14.72 -1.27
CA LEU A 106 -1.33 14.55 -2.56
C LEU A 106 -1.01 15.90 -3.20
N PRO A 107 0.25 16.14 -3.65
CA PRO A 107 0.65 17.40 -4.27
C PRO A 107 0.24 17.46 -5.77
N PHE A 108 -0.95 16.97 -6.10
CA PHE A 108 -1.49 16.96 -7.45
C PHE A 108 -2.82 17.72 -7.49
N ALA A 109 -3.13 18.30 -8.63
CA ALA A 109 -4.40 18.99 -8.83
C ALA A 109 -5.59 18.01 -8.84
N THR A 110 -6.78 18.50 -8.54
CA THR A 110 -8.03 17.78 -8.74
C THR A 110 -8.18 17.42 -10.22
N ASP A 111 -8.69 16.21 -10.52
CA ASP A 111 -8.94 15.71 -11.87
C ASP A 111 -7.68 15.72 -12.78
N SER A 112 -6.51 15.34 -12.25
CA SER A 112 -5.22 15.44 -12.96
C SER A 112 -4.65 14.11 -13.46
N CYS A 113 -5.08 12.95 -12.95
CA CYS A 113 -4.59 11.64 -13.39
C CYS A 113 -5.71 10.68 -13.79
N ASP A 114 -5.35 9.65 -14.58
CA ASP A 114 -6.28 8.64 -15.06
C ASP A 114 -6.30 7.41 -14.18
N ARG A 115 -5.17 7.13 -13.51
CA ARG A 115 -5.01 5.97 -12.62
C ARG A 115 -4.30 6.39 -11.34
N TYR A 116 -4.89 5.97 -10.24
CA TYR A 116 -4.25 5.97 -8.92
C TYR A 116 -3.97 4.53 -8.54
N VAL A 117 -2.73 4.22 -8.21
CA VAL A 117 -2.30 2.88 -7.79
C VAL A 117 -1.62 3.00 -6.43
N SER A 118 -1.95 2.10 -5.51
CA SER A 118 -1.22 1.95 -4.26
C SER A 118 -1.21 0.48 -3.84
N THR A 119 -0.04 -0.09 -3.63
CA THR A 119 0.10 -1.51 -3.31
C THR A 119 1.07 -1.70 -2.14
N GLY A 120 0.60 -2.35 -1.05
CA GLY A 120 1.42 -2.64 0.12
C GLY A 120 1.91 -1.39 0.85
N SER A 121 1.04 -0.38 0.99
CA SER A 121 1.37 0.87 1.68
C SER A 121 0.31 1.31 2.68
N ILE A 122 -0.95 0.87 2.52
CA ILE A 122 -2.07 1.26 3.39
C ILE A 122 -1.82 0.91 4.87
N GLU A 123 -1.11 -0.14 5.13
CA GLU A 123 -0.74 -0.60 6.47
C GLU A 123 0.01 0.46 7.29
N TYR A 124 0.53 1.47 6.63
CA TYR A 124 1.31 2.57 7.21
C TYR A 124 0.56 3.91 7.22
N TRP A 125 -0.70 3.94 6.76
CA TRP A 125 -1.49 5.17 6.73
C TRP A 125 -2.19 5.41 8.06
N PRO A 126 -1.98 6.55 8.72
CA PRO A 126 -2.74 6.94 9.92
C PRO A 126 -4.22 7.12 9.64
N ASP A 127 -4.57 7.75 8.52
CA ASP A 127 -5.94 8.00 8.08
C ASP A 127 -6.19 7.47 6.65
N PRO A 128 -6.52 6.16 6.49
CA PRO A 128 -6.83 5.58 5.20
C PRO A 128 -8.02 6.25 4.48
N GLN A 129 -9.02 6.71 5.24
CA GLN A 129 -10.18 7.39 4.65
C GLN A 129 -9.77 8.66 3.93
N ARG A 130 -8.89 9.46 4.53
CA ARG A 130 -8.36 10.67 3.93
C ARG A 130 -7.52 10.38 2.69
N ALA A 131 -6.67 9.36 2.74
CA ALA A 131 -5.87 8.96 1.59
C ALA A 131 -6.73 8.49 0.40
N ILE A 132 -7.82 7.75 0.65
CA ILE A 132 -8.77 7.35 -0.38
C ILE A 132 -9.56 8.56 -0.92
N ALA A 133 -9.89 9.55 -0.09
CA ALA A 133 -10.48 10.80 -0.55
C ALA A 133 -9.53 11.60 -1.44
N GLU A 134 -8.24 11.64 -1.14
CA GLU A 134 -7.23 12.23 -2.00
C GLU A 134 -7.07 11.47 -3.34
N ALA A 135 -7.14 10.12 -3.31
CA ALA A 135 -7.20 9.32 -4.53
C ALA A 135 -8.39 9.70 -5.42
N TYR A 136 -9.57 9.88 -4.82
CA TYR A 136 -10.76 10.36 -5.54
C TYR A 136 -10.53 11.76 -6.12
N ARG A 137 -10.01 12.69 -5.33
CA ARG A 137 -9.79 14.07 -5.74
C ARG A 137 -8.90 14.16 -6.98
N VAL A 138 -7.75 13.48 -6.98
CA VAL A 138 -6.77 13.60 -8.07
C VAL A 138 -7.17 12.87 -9.36
N LEU A 139 -8.04 11.86 -9.28
CA LEU A 139 -8.51 11.13 -10.45
C LEU A 139 -9.44 11.97 -11.31
N ARG A 140 -9.33 11.83 -12.63
CA ARG A 140 -10.32 12.33 -13.59
C ARG A 140 -11.61 11.52 -13.50
N PRO A 141 -12.76 12.06 -13.94
CA PRO A 141 -13.97 11.25 -14.16
C PRO A 141 -13.68 10.05 -15.07
N GLY A 142 -14.18 8.87 -14.69
CA GLY A 142 -13.86 7.60 -15.35
C GLY A 142 -12.50 7.02 -14.97
N GLY A 143 -11.68 7.75 -14.23
CA GLY A 143 -10.40 7.26 -13.70
C GLY A 143 -10.59 6.16 -12.66
N VAL A 144 -9.57 5.28 -12.54
CA VAL A 144 -9.60 4.11 -11.68
C VAL A 144 -8.60 4.27 -10.53
N ALA A 145 -9.08 4.11 -9.30
CA ALA A 145 -8.23 3.90 -8.13
C ALA A 145 -8.06 2.40 -7.89
N LEU A 146 -6.82 1.97 -7.72
CA LEU A 146 -6.44 0.65 -7.25
C LEU A 146 -5.73 0.76 -5.89
N LEU A 147 -6.23 0.04 -4.91
CA LEU A 147 -5.59 -0.12 -3.61
C LEU A 147 -5.44 -1.61 -3.31
N ALA A 148 -4.24 -2.05 -2.98
CA ALA A 148 -3.99 -3.42 -2.55
C ALA A 148 -3.25 -3.44 -1.22
N GLY A 149 -3.76 -4.23 -0.28
CA GLY A 149 -3.20 -4.34 1.07
C GLY A 149 -3.63 -5.60 1.81
N PRO A 150 -3.07 -5.84 3.01
CA PRO A 150 -3.33 -7.03 3.80
C PRO A 150 -4.74 -7.01 4.38
N LEU A 151 -5.29 -8.19 4.63
CA LEU A 151 -6.55 -8.35 5.35
C LEU A 151 -6.32 -8.77 6.81
N ARG A 152 -7.23 -8.34 7.66
CA ARG A 152 -7.25 -8.73 9.09
C ARG A 152 -7.30 -10.24 9.24
N ARG A 153 -6.44 -10.77 10.10
CA ARG A 153 -6.38 -12.20 10.39
C ARG A 153 -7.59 -12.66 11.17
N THR A 154 -8.08 -13.87 10.87
CA THR A 154 -9.19 -14.49 11.61
C THR A 154 -8.73 -15.24 12.85
N HIS A 155 -7.57 -15.90 12.79
CA HIS A 155 -7.01 -16.61 13.94
C HIS A 155 -6.61 -15.65 15.07
N PRO A 156 -7.05 -15.82 16.33
CA PRO A 156 -6.88 -14.83 17.40
C PRO A 156 -5.42 -14.44 17.66
N LEU A 157 -4.49 -15.40 17.70
CA LEU A 157 -3.07 -15.11 17.92
C LEU A 157 -2.46 -14.35 16.74
N ALA A 158 -2.73 -14.79 15.50
CA ALA A 158 -2.24 -14.11 14.31
C ALA A 158 -2.81 -12.67 14.22
N ARG A 159 -4.07 -12.49 14.59
CA ARG A 159 -4.73 -11.18 14.69
C ARG A 159 -4.04 -10.30 15.74
N ALA A 160 -3.79 -10.81 16.94
CA ALA A 160 -3.12 -10.03 17.99
C ALA A 160 -1.73 -9.56 17.56
N LEU A 161 -0.96 -10.44 16.89
CA LEU A 161 0.38 -10.11 16.36
C LEU A 161 0.32 -9.10 15.22
N SER A 162 -0.61 -9.26 14.26
CA SER A 162 -0.76 -8.32 13.15
C SER A 162 -1.26 -6.95 13.62
N ASP A 163 -2.26 -6.91 14.51
CA ASP A 163 -2.79 -5.66 15.08
C ASP A 163 -1.76 -4.94 15.98
N ALA A 164 -0.83 -5.68 16.57
CA ALA A 164 0.30 -5.07 17.29
C ALA A 164 1.34 -4.48 16.32
N TRP A 165 1.52 -5.06 15.15
CA TRP A 165 2.53 -4.64 14.19
C TRP A 165 2.10 -3.40 13.42
N MET A 166 1.06 -3.50 12.56
CA MET A 166 0.62 -2.44 11.67
C MET A 166 -0.89 -2.53 11.38
N LEU A 167 -1.41 -1.73 10.46
CA LEU A 167 -2.82 -1.76 10.08
C LEU A 167 -3.12 -2.98 9.19
N PHE A 168 -4.03 -3.83 9.65
CA PHE A 168 -4.65 -4.92 8.88
C PHE A 168 -6.17 -4.68 8.87
N PRO A 169 -6.70 -3.95 7.88
CA PRO A 169 -8.12 -3.65 7.83
C PRO A 169 -8.97 -4.91 7.56
N ALA A 170 -10.20 -4.89 8.00
CA ALA A 170 -11.21 -5.82 7.51
C ALA A 170 -11.63 -5.42 6.08
N GLU A 171 -12.18 -6.36 5.33
CA GLU A 171 -12.57 -6.11 3.93
C GLU A 171 -13.66 -5.04 3.81
N ASP A 172 -14.62 -5.04 4.71
CA ASP A 172 -15.69 -4.05 4.79
C ASP A 172 -15.18 -2.64 5.09
N GLU A 173 -14.08 -2.49 5.84
CA GLU A 173 -13.44 -1.19 6.05
C GLU A 173 -12.89 -0.63 4.73
N TYR A 174 -12.23 -1.47 3.91
CA TYR A 174 -11.76 -1.05 2.57
C TYR A 174 -12.92 -0.57 1.69
N VAL A 175 -13.98 -1.37 1.59
CA VAL A 175 -15.15 -1.02 0.77
C VAL A 175 -15.78 0.28 1.26
N ALA A 176 -15.98 0.41 2.57
CA ALA A 176 -16.58 1.59 3.17
C ALA A 176 -15.75 2.88 2.93
N TRP A 177 -14.42 2.81 2.87
CA TRP A 177 -13.59 3.96 2.54
C TRP A 177 -13.80 4.42 1.10
N PHE A 178 -13.90 3.50 0.14
CA PHE A 178 -14.18 3.84 -1.26
C PHE A 178 -15.60 4.41 -1.44
N GLU A 179 -16.61 3.79 -0.82
CA GLU A 179 -18.00 4.25 -0.89
C GLU A 179 -18.15 5.66 -0.29
N ARG A 180 -17.57 5.91 0.89
CA ARG A 180 -17.61 7.22 1.54
C ARG A 180 -16.87 8.29 0.75
N ALA A 181 -15.83 7.95 0.01
CA ALA A 181 -15.14 8.87 -0.89
C ALA A 181 -15.94 9.15 -2.18
N GLY A 182 -17.03 8.41 -2.43
CA GLY A 182 -17.90 8.63 -3.60
C GLY A 182 -17.52 7.81 -4.83
N PHE A 183 -16.67 6.82 -4.70
CA PHE A 183 -16.33 5.88 -5.78
C PHE A 183 -17.53 4.99 -6.13
N ALA A 184 -17.57 4.53 -7.38
CA ALA A 184 -18.54 3.58 -7.90
C ALA A 184 -17.85 2.36 -8.52
N SER A 185 -18.63 1.35 -8.90
CA SER A 185 -18.13 0.15 -9.60
C SER A 185 -16.94 -0.50 -8.87
N ILE A 186 -17.14 -0.83 -7.60
CA ILE A 186 -16.10 -1.44 -6.76
C ILE A 186 -15.90 -2.90 -7.17
N GLU A 187 -14.72 -3.20 -7.69
CA GLU A 187 -14.25 -4.54 -8.06
C GLU A 187 -13.17 -4.99 -7.08
N ARG A 188 -13.03 -6.30 -6.88
CA ARG A 188 -12.02 -6.83 -5.96
C ARG A 188 -11.48 -8.18 -6.40
N VAL A 189 -10.22 -8.42 -6.07
CA VAL A 189 -9.55 -9.72 -6.20
C VAL A 189 -8.75 -10.02 -4.94
N TYR A 190 -8.76 -11.29 -4.52
CA TYR A 190 -7.93 -11.72 -3.40
C TYR A 190 -6.61 -12.24 -3.92
N VAL A 191 -5.54 -11.82 -3.27
CA VAL A 191 -4.19 -12.21 -3.64
C VAL A 191 -3.46 -12.80 -2.43
N ALA A 192 -2.64 -13.80 -2.67
CA ALA A 192 -1.87 -14.46 -1.64
C ALA A 192 -0.54 -14.97 -2.20
N PRO A 193 0.52 -15.04 -1.39
CA PRO A 193 1.75 -15.68 -1.80
C PRO A 193 1.53 -17.20 -1.92
N ASP A 194 2.35 -17.85 -2.73
CA ASP A 194 2.22 -19.28 -3.02
C ASP A 194 2.23 -20.19 -1.79
N TRP A 195 2.89 -19.79 -0.72
CA TRP A 195 2.98 -20.55 0.52
C TRP A 195 1.74 -20.44 1.42
N TRP A 196 0.84 -19.46 1.16
CA TRP A 196 -0.38 -19.27 1.93
C TRP A 196 -1.42 -20.34 1.63
N ASP A 197 -2.03 -20.91 2.65
CA ASP A 197 -3.15 -21.82 2.47
C ASP A 197 -4.48 -21.03 2.54
N PRO A 198 -5.27 -21.02 1.46
CA PRO A 198 -6.54 -20.29 1.44
C PRO A 198 -7.58 -20.79 2.43
N ARG A 199 -7.37 -21.97 3.03
CA ARG A 199 -8.21 -22.50 4.12
C ARG A 199 -8.01 -21.79 5.44
N TRP A 200 -6.91 -21.05 5.61
CA TRP A 200 -6.67 -20.30 6.84
C TRP A 200 -7.54 -19.06 6.92
N ASP A 201 -7.39 -18.17 5.96
CA ASP A 201 -8.19 -16.96 5.70
C ASP A 201 -7.76 -16.31 4.38
N ARG A 202 -8.36 -15.16 4.04
CA ARG A 202 -7.93 -14.34 2.91
C ARG A 202 -6.70 -13.54 3.29
N TYR A 203 -5.62 -13.68 2.52
CA TYR A 203 -4.33 -13.05 2.83
C TYR A 203 -4.36 -11.53 2.63
N ALA A 204 -4.72 -11.10 1.42
CA ALA A 204 -4.77 -9.70 1.02
C ALA A 204 -5.87 -9.49 -0.03
N VAL A 205 -6.29 -8.25 -0.19
CA VAL A 205 -7.27 -7.83 -1.19
C VAL A 205 -6.69 -6.72 -2.04
N ALA A 206 -6.97 -6.75 -3.34
CA ALA A 206 -6.86 -5.60 -4.23
C ALA A 206 -8.27 -5.13 -4.57
N ILE A 207 -8.54 -3.85 -4.41
CA ILE A 207 -9.82 -3.20 -4.72
C ILE A 207 -9.56 -2.14 -5.74
N ALA A 208 -10.34 -2.17 -6.82
CA ALA A 208 -10.39 -1.09 -7.80
C ALA A 208 -11.79 -0.46 -7.81
N ALA A 209 -11.84 0.84 -8.02
CA ALA A 209 -13.10 1.57 -8.11
C ALA A 209 -12.97 2.76 -9.06
N VAL A 210 -14.08 3.16 -9.65
CA VAL A 210 -14.15 4.22 -10.67
C VAL A 210 -14.63 5.52 -10.04
N LYS A 211 -13.98 6.63 -10.38
CA LYS A 211 -14.48 7.97 -10.06
C LYS A 211 -15.63 8.32 -11.02
N PRO A 212 -16.88 8.48 -10.54
CA PRO A 212 -18.02 8.65 -11.44
C PRO A 212 -18.19 10.09 -11.97
N ARG A 213 -17.67 11.11 -11.28
CA ARG A 213 -17.89 12.53 -11.60
C ARG A 213 -16.68 13.40 -11.24
N ALA A 214 -16.55 14.56 -11.92
CA ALA A 214 -15.50 15.54 -11.68
C ALA A 214 -15.60 16.20 -10.29
N GLY A 215 -14.48 16.78 -9.86
CA GLY A 215 -14.37 17.57 -8.65
C GLY A 215 -13.95 16.76 -7.42
N ASP A 216 -14.10 17.37 -6.28
CA ASP A 216 -13.66 16.83 -4.99
C ASP A 216 -14.60 15.71 -4.50
N PRO A 217 -14.12 14.86 -3.57
CA PRO A 217 -14.96 13.85 -2.93
C PRO A 217 -16.11 14.51 -2.15
N PRO A 218 -17.21 13.77 -1.88
CA PRO A 218 -18.22 14.23 -0.93
C PRO A 218 -17.58 14.70 0.36
N ALA A 219 -18.16 15.72 1.02
CA ALA A 219 -17.65 16.20 2.29
C ALA A 219 -17.54 15.04 3.28
N LEU A 220 -16.33 14.64 3.58
CA LEU A 220 -16.09 13.69 4.66
C LEU A 220 -16.39 14.38 5.97
N PRO A 221 -16.95 13.67 6.98
CA PRO A 221 -16.98 14.18 8.34
C PRO A 221 -15.57 14.70 8.65
N ALA A 222 -15.48 15.91 9.19
CA ALA A 222 -14.20 16.44 9.63
C ALA A 222 -13.50 15.33 10.43
N PRO A 223 -12.25 15.00 10.13
CA PRO A 223 -11.53 14.02 10.93
C PRO A 223 -11.72 14.48 12.37
N ALA A 224 -12.21 13.58 13.23
CA ALA A 224 -12.10 13.82 14.66
C ALA A 224 -10.66 14.29 14.81
N ARG A 225 -10.47 15.55 15.25
CA ARG A 225 -9.12 16.13 15.33
C ARG A 225 -8.25 15.05 15.91
N VAL A 226 -7.45 14.41 15.05
CA VAL A 226 -6.27 13.70 15.50
C VAL A 226 -5.44 14.89 15.99
N GLU A 227 -5.64 15.30 17.25
CA GLU A 227 -4.61 16.03 17.94
C GLU A 227 -3.38 15.24 17.61
N GLU A 228 -2.42 15.86 16.92
CA GLU A 228 -1.10 15.28 16.80
C GLU A 228 -0.64 15.07 18.24
N ASP A 229 -0.93 13.89 18.76
CA ASP A 229 -0.44 13.47 20.07
C ASP A 229 1.04 13.79 20.07
N PRO A 230 1.53 14.60 21.02
CA PRO A 230 2.92 15.02 21.02
C PRO A 230 3.77 13.77 20.86
N ALA A 231 4.65 13.76 19.86
CA ALA A 231 5.41 12.60 19.46
C ALA A 231 5.94 11.89 20.71
N PRO A 232 5.59 10.64 20.98
CA PRO A 232 5.91 9.99 22.24
C PRO A 232 7.43 10.02 22.47
N ALA A 233 7.84 10.09 23.72
CA ALA A 233 9.26 10.14 24.09
C ALA A 233 10.09 9.09 23.32
N LEU A 234 11.31 9.43 22.93
CA LEU A 234 12.16 8.58 22.08
C LEU A 234 12.22 7.13 22.58
N ALA A 235 12.29 6.92 23.89
CA ALA A 235 12.31 5.58 24.51
C ALA A 235 11.02 4.79 24.21
N VAL A 236 9.85 5.42 24.25
CA VAL A 236 8.56 4.80 23.92
C VAL A 236 8.51 4.46 22.43
N ARG A 237 9.02 5.33 21.55
CA ARG A 237 9.10 5.08 20.10
C ARG A 237 10.01 3.90 19.78
N LEU A 238 11.17 3.81 20.43
CA LEU A 238 12.12 2.70 20.26
C LEU A 238 11.52 1.38 20.78
N ALA A 239 10.84 1.40 21.93
CA ALA A 239 10.18 0.22 22.49
C ALA A 239 9.04 -0.27 21.58
N ARG A 240 8.22 0.63 21.05
CA ARG A 240 7.16 0.30 20.07
C ARG A 240 7.76 -0.28 18.79
N PHE A 241 8.82 0.34 18.26
CA PHE A 241 9.53 -0.15 17.09
C PHE A 241 10.07 -1.57 17.31
N ALA A 242 10.74 -1.82 18.42
CA ALA A 242 11.29 -3.13 18.75
C ALA A 242 10.19 -4.20 18.88
N ALA A 243 9.11 -3.88 19.60
CA ALA A 243 7.97 -4.79 19.77
C ALA A 243 7.24 -5.09 18.44
N GLY A 244 6.99 -4.06 17.61
CA GLY A 244 6.37 -4.24 16.30
C GLY A 244 7.25 -5.04 15.34
N SER A 245 8.56 -4.77 15.33
CA SER A 245 9.53 -5.52 14.52
C SER A 245 9.61 -6.99 14.95
N LEU A 246 9.56 -7.26 16.26
CA LEU A 246 9.54 -8.62 16.79
C LEU A 246 8.24 -9.34 16.38
N ALA A 247 7.07 -8.69 16.53
CA ALA A 247 5.79 -9.25 16.11
C ALA A 247 5.78 -9.58 14.60
N GLY A 248 6.28 -8.66 13.75
CA GLY A 248 6.42 -8.91 12.32
C GLY A 248 7.41 -10.04 11.99
N ALA A 249 8.53 -10.12 12.71
CA ALA A 249 9.54 -11.16 12.51
C ALA A 249 9.01 -12.57 12.77
N THR A 250 7.98 -12.74 13.60
CA THR A 250 7.37 -14.07 13.87
C THR A 250 6.75 -14.69 12.62
N PHE A 251 6.34 -13.90 11.63
CA PHE A 251 5.78 -14.41 10.37
C PHE A 251 6.83 -14.95 9.41
N ILE A 252 8.12 -14.55 9.54
CA ILE A 252 9.20 -14.95 8.63
C ILE A 252 9.47 -16.46 8.69
N PRO A 253 9.69 -17.08 9.85
CA PRO A 253 9.89 -18.53 9.93
C PRO A 253 8.72 -19.33 9.37
N VAL A 254 7.48 -18.85 9.59
CA VAL A 254 6.26 -19.48 9.07
C VAL A 254 6.28 -19.46 7.54
N ALA A 255 6.52 -18.30 6.94
CA ALA A 255 6.60 -18.14 5.49
C ALA A 255 7.70 -19.01 4.86
N LEU A 256 8.89 -19.03 5.47
CA LEU A 256 10.02 -19.85 5.02
C LEU A 256 9.70 -21.34 5.09
N TRP A 257 9.13 -21.80 6.20
CA TRP A 257 8.75 -23.20 6.40
C TRP A 257 7.76 -23.66 5.32
N PHE A 258 6.67 -22.94 5.11
CA PHE A 258 5.67 -23.34 4.12
C PHE A 258 6.19 -23.20 2.69
N THR A 259 7.05 -22.24 2.40
CA THR A 259 7.73 -22.13 1.11
C THR A 259 8.61 -23.35 0.85
N LEU A 260 9.39 -23.79 1.85
CA LEU A 260 10.24 -24.99 1.76
C LEU A 260 9.41 -26.25 1.58
N MET A 261 8.38 -26.45 2.41
CA MET A 261 7.49 -27.61 2.33
C MET A 261 6.80 -27.73 0.99
N ARG A 262 6.42 -26.62 0.37
CA ARG A 262 5.80 -26.62 -0.96
C ARG A 262 6.80 -26.97 -2.08
N LYS A 263 8.06 -26.55 -1.95
CA LYS A 263 9.12 -26.94 -2.89
C LYS A 263 9.45 -28.43 -2.82
N LEU A 264 9.37 -29.02 -1.63
CA LEU A 264 9.64 -30.45 -1.43
C LEU A 264 8.50 -31.38 -1.89
N ARG A 265 7.30 -30.84 -2.10
CA ARG A 265 6.11 -31.56 -2.58
C ARG A 265 5.91 -31.50 -4.11
N ARG A 266 6.71 -30.68 -4.79
CA ARG A 266 6.79 -30.59 -6.28
C ARG A 266 7.93 -31.47 -6.81
#